data_534ae7104ccd18fad85c663f4fd9b330
#
_entry.id   534ae7104ccd18fad85c663f4fd9b330
#
_cell.length_a   1.000
_cell.length_b   1.000
_cell.length_c   1.000
_cell.angle_alpha   90.00
_cell.angle_beta   90.00
_cell.angle_gamma   90.00
#
_symmetry.space_group_name_H-M   'P 1'
#
loop_
_entity.id
_entity.type
_entity.pdbx_description
1 polymer ?
#
loop_
_entity_poly.entity_id
_entity_poly.type
_entity_poly.pdbx_seq_one_letter_code
_entity_poly.pdbx_strand_id
1 'polypeptide(L)'
;MDNFSTSAALITALIMNYFNGIYNGDTALLEKTFHPKALIVGDIKGLPYFKTLDQYLEGVKGRKSPHELGEKFKMEIISLEVINNTAVAKVKVPIFEYNYYDQLSLAIVDGKWVIVNKMLTHVNQ
;
A
#
# COMPACT_ATOMS: atom_id res chain seq x y z
N MET A 1 -14.21 12.36 -22.51
CA MET A 1 -12.98 12.27 -21.71
C MET A 1 -12.96 10.96 -20.98
N ASP A 2 -11.84 10.26 -21.04
CA ASP A 2 -11.70 9.00 -20.36
C ASP A 2 -11.14 9.22 -18.96
N ASN A 3 -12.04 9.39 -17.99
CA ASN A 3 -11.66 9.64 -16.61
C ASN A 3 -10.97 8.42 -15.97
N PHE A 4 -11.28 7.22 -16.47
CA PHE A 4 -10.63 6.02 -15.96
C PHE A 4 -9.13 6.04 -16.28
N SER A 5 -8.76 6.31 -17.53
CA SER A 5 -7.33 6.33 -17.92
C SER A 5 -6.54 7.36 -17.13
N THR A 6 -7.09 8.55 -16.94
CA THR A 6 -6.43 9.59 -16.14
C THR A 6 -6.29 9.17 -14.69
N SER A 7 -7.37 8.68 -14.09
CA SER A 7 -7.36 8.23 -12.70
C SER A 7 -6.43 7.03 -12.52
N ALA A 8 -6.47 6.07 -13.44
CA ALA A 8 -5.63 4.89 -13.36
C ALA A 8 -4.14 5.26 -13.40
N ALA A 9 -3.77 6.23 -14.23
CA ALA A 9 -2.38 6.70 -14.30
C ALA A 9 -1.93 7.34 -12.99
N LEU A 10 -2.78 8.19 -12.40
CA LEU A 10 -2.47 8.85 -11.14
C LEU A 10 -2.38 7.84 -9.98
N ILE A 11 -3.32 6.90 -9.94
CA ILE A 11 -3.35 5.88 -8.90
C ILE A 11 -2.15 4.94 -9.04
N THR A 12 -1.80 4.54 -10.26
CA THR A 12 -0.64 3.70 -10.51
C THR A 12 0.64 4.37 -10.02
N ALA A 13 0.79 5.67 -10.30
CA ALA A 13 1.95 6.42 -9.81
C ALA A 13 1.99 6.46 -8.29
N LEU A 14 0.84 6.65 -7.65
CA LEU A 14 0.74 6.65 -6.19
C LEU A 14 1.13 5.28 -5.61
N ILE A 15 0.63 4.20 -6.22
CA ILE A 15 0.93 2.84 -5.75
C ILE A 15 2.42 2.52 -5.94
N MET A 16 3.03 3.00 -7.01
CA MET A 16 4.47 2.82 -7.18
C MET A 16 5.26 3.53 -6.07
N ASN A 17 4.82 4.71 -5.63
CA ASN A 17 5.42 5.37 -4.47
C ASN A 17 5.20 4.55 -3.20
N TYR A 18 4.03 3.96 -3.04
CA TYR A 18 3.73 3.06 -1.93
C TYR A 18 4.69 1.87 -1.93
N PHE A 19 4.88 1.22 -3.09
CA PHE A 19 5.81 0.10 -3.22
C PHE A 19 7.25 0.53 -2.89
N ASN A 20 7.69 1.64 -3.44
CA ASN A 20 9.05 2.14 -3.20
C ASN A 20 9.26 2.52 -1.74
N GLY A 21 8.23 3.08 -1.10
CA GLY A 21 8.29 3.38 0.32
C GLY A 21 8.49 2.14 1.18
N ILE A 22 7.74 1.06 0.88
CA ILE A 22 7.90 -0.21 1.57
C ILE A 22 9.27 -0.82 1.28
N TYR A 23 9.64 -0.86 0.01
CA TYR A 23 10.88 -1.53 -0.41
C TYR A 23 12.11 -0.87 0.20
N ASN A 24 12.13 0.46 0.26
CA ASN A 24 13.27 1.22 0.78
C ASN A 24 13.14 1.60 2.25
N GLY A 25 12.00 1.30 2.89
CA GLY A 25 11.76 1.72 4.26
C GLY A 25 11.65 3.23 4.40
N ASP A 26 11.17 3.90 3.36
CA ASP A 26 11.08 5.36 3.30
C ASP A 26 9.74 5.81 3.87
N THR A 27 9.72 6.07 5.17
CA THR A 27 8.49 6.45 5.87
C THR A 27 7.95 7.80 5.44
N ALA A 28 8.82 8.73 5.05
CA ALA A 28 8.37 10.03 4.56
C ALA A 28 7.60 9.87 3.24
N LEU A 29 8.08 9.01 2.36
CA LEU A 29 7.39 8.71 1.11
C LEU A 29 6.07 8.00 1.37
N LEU A 30 6.06 7.00 2.27
CA LEU A 30 4.84 6.28 2.63
C LEU A 30 3.79 7.22 3.20
N GLU A 31 4.19 8.12 4.09
CA GLU A 31 3.26 9.06 4.70
C GLU A 31 2.50 9.88 3.65
N LYS A 32 3.17 10.22 2.56
CA LYS A 32 2.55 11.01 1.48
C LYS A 32 1.54 10.21 0.66
N THR A 33 1.60 8.89 0.70
CA THR A 33 0.67 8.05 -0.06
C THR A 33 -0.63 7.78 0.68
N PHE A 34 -0.65 7.99 2.00
CA PHE A 34 -1.81 7.67 2.84
C PHE A 34 -2.51 8.93 3.33
N HIS A 35 -3.82 8.80 3.55
CA HIS A 35 -4.54 9.77 4.35
C HIS A 35 -4.03 9.67 5.79
N PRO A 36 -3.88 10.80 6.52
CA PRO A 36 -3.36 10.75 7.90
C PRO A 36 -4.16 9.86 8.86
N LYS A 37 -5.45 9.65 8.59
CA LYS A 37 -6.32 8.81 9.42
C LYS A 37 -6.53 7.42 8.84
N ALA A 38 -5.72 7.01 7.88
CA ALA A 38 -5.84 5.69 7.28
C ALA A 38 -5.62 4.61 8.34
N LEU A 39 -6.33 3.48 8.17
CA LEU A 39 -6.17 2.31 9.02
C LEU A 39 -5.53 1.19 8.21
N ILE A 40 -4.69 0.43 8.87
CA ILE A 40 -4.02 -0.73 8.29
C ILE A 40 -4.51 -1.94 9.09
N VAL A 41 -5.30 -2.79 8.44
CA VAL A 41 -5.99 -3.89 9.11
C VAL A 41 -5.81 -5.19 8.35
N GLY A 42 -6.06 -6.31 9.00
CA GLY A 42 -6.03 -7.61 8.36
C GLY A 42 -5.58 -8.70 9.29
N ASP A 43 -4.92 -9.71 8.70
CA ASP A 43 -4.35 -10.78 9.50
C ASP A 43 -2.99 -11.20 8.93
N ILE A 44 -2.13 -11.66 9.83
CA ILE A 44 -0.84 -12.23 9.46
C ILE A 44 -0.77 -13.60 10.10
N LYS A 45 -0.85 -14.65 9.29
CA LYS A 45 -0.86 -16.04 9.76
C LYS A 45 -1.94 -16.30 10.80
N GLY A 46 -3.13 -15.75 10.56
CA GLY A 46 -4.28 -15.93 11.46
C GLY A 46 -4.31 -14.99 12.66
N LEU A 47 -3.28 -14.18 12.87
CA LEU A 47 -3.24 -13.21 13.97
C LEU A 47 -3.78 -11.88 13.49
N PRO A 48 -4.74 -11.27 14.20
CA PRO A 48 -5.28 -9.98 13.80
C PRO A 48 -4.21 -8.90 13.78
N TYR A 49 -4.31 -8.03 12.78
CA TYR A 49 -3.42 -6.88 12.63
C TYR A 49 -4.30 -5.65 12.53
N PHE A 50 -4.10 -4.68 13.40
CA PHE A 50 -4.89 -3.46 13.40
C PHE A 50 -4.01 -2.30 13.87
N LYS A 51 -3.68 -1.40 12.96
CA LYS A 51 -2.77 -0.29 13.23
C LYS A 51 -3.32 1.00 12.65
N THR A 52 -3.03 2.11 13.36
CA THR A 52 -3.15 3.44 12.75
C THR A 52 -1.98 3.64 11.80
N LEU A 53 -2.06 4.68 10.97
CA LEU A 53 -0.95 4.99 10.07
C LEU A 53 0.34 5.24 10.87
N ASP A 54 0.26 6.00 11.96
CA ASP A 54 1.44 6.31 12.76
C ASP A 54 2.09 5.04 13.31
N GLN A 55 1.28 4.11 13.81
CA GLN A 55 1.80 2.84 14.32
C GLN A 55 2.44 2.01 13.21
N TYR A 56 1.82 2.01 12.04
CA TYR A 56 2.37 1.29 10.88
C TYR A 56 3.71 1.88 10.46
N LEU A 57 3.80 3.21 10.37
CA LEU A 57 5.05 3.87 9.98
C LEU A 57 6.16 3.63 11.00
N GLU A 58 5.83 3.60 12.30
CA GLU A 58 6.81 3.25 13.33
C GLU A 58 7.34 1.84 13.11
N GLY A 59 6.47 0.90 12.76
CA GLY A 59 6.89 -0.47 12.46
C GLY A 59 7.84 -0.55 11.26
N VAL A 60 7.55 0.21 10.21
CA VAL A 60 8.42 0.28 9.03
C VAL A 60 9.77 0.87 9.39
N LYS A 61 9.76 1.95 10.17
CA LYS A 61 10.98 2.64 10.58
C LYS A 61 11.87 1.77 11.46
N GLY A 62 11.28 0.95 12.30
CA GLY A 62 12.01 0.13 13.27
C GLY A 62 12.60 -1.16 12.72
N ARG A 63 12.38 -1.47 11.45
CA ARG A 63 12.87 -2.71 10.83
C ARG A 63 13.83 -2.40 9.69
N LYS A 64 14.64 -3.40 9.33
CA LYS A 64 15.43 -3.29 8.10
C LYS A 64 14.49 -3.42 6.90
N SER A 65 14.72 -2.61 5.88
CA SER A 65 13.90 -2.65 4.67
C SER A 65 14.26 -3.86 3.81
N PRO A 66 13.35 -4.28 2.92
CA PRO A 66 13.67 -5.31 1.94
C PRO A 66 14.93 -4.95 1.14
N HIS A 67 15.09 -3.69 0.77
CA HIS A 67 16.26 -3.23 0.03
C HIS A 67 17.55 -3.43 0.86
N GLU A 68 17.55 -3.05 2.13
CA GLU A 68 18.70 -3.26 3.00
C GLU A 68 19.07 -4.72 3.16
N LEU A 69 18.05 -5.61 3.11
CA LEU A 69 18.26 -7.05 3.22
C LEU A 69 18.65 -7.70 1.89
N GLY A 70 18.76 -6.92 0.83
CA GLY A 70 19.14 -7.44 -0.48
C GLY A 70 18.05 -8.18 -1.22
N GLU A 71 16.78 -8.01 -0.82
CA GLU A 71 15.65 -8.65 -1.49
C GLU A 71 15.39 -8.00 -2.84
N LYS A 72 14.94 -8.80 -3.79
CA LYS A 72 14.54 -8.28 -5.09
C LYS A 72 13.17 -7.61 -4.97
N PHE A 73 12.96 -6.57 -5.76
CA PHE A 73 11.66 -5.91 -5.87
C PHE A 73 10.71 -6.82 -6.67
N LYS A 74 9.64 -7.28 -6.03
CA LYS A 74 8.67 -8.20 -6.65
C LYS A 74 7.23 -7.72 -6.48
N MET A 75 7.04 -6.47 -6.11
CA MET A 75 5.69 -5.93 -5.87
C MET A 75 5.01 -5.65 -7.19
N GLU A 76 3.70 -5.92 -7.24
CA GLU A 76 2.93 -5.69 -8.47
C GLU A 76 1.47 -5.38 -8.18
N ILE A 77 0.86 -4.64 -9.10
CA ILE A 77 -0.57 -4.36 -9.06
C ILE A 77 -1.28 -5.51 -9.76
N ILE A 78 -2.24 -6.15 -9.06
CA ILE A 78 -3.02 -7.26 -9.61
C ILE A 78 -4.26 -6.73 -10.33
N SER A 79 -4.98 -5.80 -9.71
CA SER A 79 -6.19 -5.24 -10.29
C SER A 79 -6.46 -3.85 -9.73
N LEU A 80 -7.21 -3.07 -10.50
CA LEU A 80 -7.60 -1.72 -10.14
C LEU A 80 -9.00 -1.46 -10.67
N GLU A 81 -9.91 -1.03 -9.79
CA GLU A 81 -11.25 -0.61 -10.15
C GLU A 81 -11.46 0.82 -9.68
N VAL A 82 -11.99 1.66 -10.57
CA VAL A 82 -12.21 3.08 -10.27
C VAL A 82 -13.69 3.38 -10.47
N ILE A 83 -14.30 3.99 -9.47
CA ILE A 83 -15.69 4.46 -9.54
C ILE A 83 -15.68 5.91 -9.04
N ASN A 84 -15.86 6.83 -9.96
CA ASN A 84 -15.83 8.28 -9.65
C ASN A 84 -14.54 8.66 -8.92
N ASN A 85 -14.64 9.23 -7.73
CA ASN A 85 -13.51 9.69 -6.95
C ASN A 85 -13.04 8.66 -5.92
N THR A 86 -13.34 7.38 -6.16
CA THR A 86 -12.93 6.27 -5.31
C THR A 86 -12.34 5.17 -6.16
N ALA A 87 -11.50 4.34 -5.53
CA ALA A 87 -10.90 3.21 -6.21
C ALA A 87 -10.54 2.11 -5.23
N VAL A 88 -10.45 0.89 -5.74
CA VAL A 88 -9.94 -0.26 -5.00
C VAL A 88 -8.84 -0.89 -5.84
N ALA A 89 -7.69 -1.12 -5.24
CA ALA A 89 -6.57 -1.79 -5.89
C ALA A 89 -6.19 -3.02 -5.09
N LYS A 90 -5.95 -4.12 -5.78
CA LYS A 90 -5.38 -5.32 -5.18
C LYS A 90 -3.93 -5.40 -5.62
N VAL A 91 -3.03 -5.54 -4.66
CA VAL A 91 -1.59 -5.57 -4.95
C VAL A 91 -0.94 -6.73 -4.22
N LYS A 92 0.17 -7.19 -4.76
CA LYS A 92 0.97 -8.26 -4.18
C LYS A 92 2.29 -7.66 -3.70
N VAL A 93 2.64 -7.95 -2.44
CA VAL A 93 3.84 -7.37 -1.80
C VAL A 93 4.64 -8.50 -1.13
N PRO A 94 5.43 -9.25 -1.92
CA PRO A 94 6.29 -10.30 -1.36
C PRO A 94 7.51 -9.65 -0.70
N ILE A 95 7.59 -9.71 0.62
CA ILE A 95 8.71 -9.17 1.40
C ILE A 95 8.95 -10.06 2.62
N PHE A 96 10.20 -10.14 3.09
CA PHE A 96 10.59 -10.85 4.32
C PHE A 96 10.12 -12.31 4.34
N GLU A 97 10.14 -12.96 3.18
CA GLU A 97 9.66 -14.35 3.01
C GLU A 97 8.16 -14.50 3.27
N TYR A 98 7.43 -13.38 3.35
CA TYR A 98 5.99 -13.37 3.43
C TYR A 98 5.42 -13.07 2.04
N ASN A 99 4.25 -13.60 1.78
CA ASN A 99 3.53 -13.36 0.52
C ASN A 99 2.28 -12.54 0.85
N TYR A 100 2.47 -11.23 1.02
CA TYR A 100 1.36 -10.34 1.36
C TYR A 100 0.53 -9.99 0.14
N TYR A 101 -0.78 -9.99 0.34
CA TYR A 101 -1.74 -9.41 -0.60
C TYR A 101 -2.42 -8.27 0.12
N ASP A 102 -2.40 -7.11 -0.49
CA ASP A 102 -3.03 -5.92 0.08
C ASP A 102 -4.22 -5.52 -0.77
N GLN A 103 -5.30 -5.12 -0.12
CA GLN A 103 -6.43 -4.48 -0.77
C GLN A 103 -6.40 -3.03 -0.31
N LEU A 104 -6.20 -2.12 -1.25
CA LEU A 104 -6.06 -0.69 -0.96
C LEU A 104 -7.35 0.01 -1.38
N SER A 105 -7.95 0.75 -0.45
CA SER A 105 -9.07 1.64 -0.77
C SER A 105 -8.50 3.04 -0.92
N LEU A 106 -8.82 3.68 -2.03
CA LEU A 106 -8.29 5.00 -2.36
C LEU A 106 -9.43 5.97 -2.62
N ALA A 107 -9.18 7.24 -2.37
CA ALA A 107 -10.15 8.28 -2.64
C ALA A 107 -9.42 9.58 -2.97
N ILE A 108 -10.13 10.49 -3.65
CA ILE A 108 -9.64 11.84 -3.83
C ILE A 108 -10.02 12.62 -2.56
N VAL A 109 -9.01 13.14 -1.88
CA VAL A 109 -9.18 13.96 -0.68
C VAL A 109 -8.36 15.22 -0.89
N ASP A 110 -8.99 16.37 -0.74
CA ASP A 110 -8.33 17.67 -0.97
C ASP A 110 -7.63 17.71 -2.32
N GLY A 111 -8.31 17.21 -3.34
CA GLY A 111 -7.86 17.31 -4.73
C GLY A 111 -6.83 16.28 -5.17
N LYS A 112 -6.46 15.32 -4.33
CA LYS A 112 -5.49 14.31 -4.73
C LYS A 112 -5.88 12.91 -4.25
N TRP A 113 -5.44 11.90 -5.00
CA TRP A 113 -5.63 10.51 -4.60
C TRP A 113 -4.75 10.16 -3.42
N VAL A 114 -5.34 9.50 -2.42
CA VAL A 114 -4.62 8.96 -1.26
C VAL A 114 -5.19 7.60 -0.91
N ILE A 115 -4.38 6.77 -0.25
CA ILE A 115 -4.84 5.50 0.32
C ILE A 115 -5.54 5.80 1.64
N VAL A 116 -6.81 5.42 1.75
CA VAL A 116 -7.59 5.67 2.97
C VAL A 116 -7.69 4.44 3.86
N ASN A 117 -7.38 3.26 3.30
CA ASN A 117 -7.42 2.01 4.05
C ASN A 117 -6.54 1.00 3.35
N LYS A 118 -5.78 0.24 4.13
CA LYS A 118 -4.99 -0.88 3.63
C LYS A 118 -5.41 -2.12 4.40
N MET A 119 -5.90 -3.12 3.66
CA MET A 119 -6.23 -4.41 4.25
C MET A 119 -5.23 -5.42 3.74
N LEU A 120 -4.56 -6.13 4.65
CA LEU A 120 -3.49 -7.03 4.27
C LEU A 120 -3.70 -8.43 4.82
N THR A 121 -3.20 -9.41 4.09
CA THR A 121 -3.15 -10.79 4.56
C THR A 121 -1.94 -11.48 3.93
N HIS A 122 -1.42 -12.49 4.62
CA HIS A 122 -0.35 -13.34 4.09
C HIS A 122 -0.99 -14.63 3.56
N VAL A 123 -0.59 -15.01 2.37
CA VAL A 123 -1.08 -16.23 1.72
C VAL A 123 0.09 -17.21 1.61
N ASN A 124 -0.13 -18.45 2.04
CA ASN A 124 0.88 -19.49 1.91
C ASN A 124 1.11 -19.81 0.43
N GLN A 125 2.35 -20.09 0.10
CA GLN A 125 2.72 -20.48 -1.27
C GLN A 125 2.25 -21.89 -1.60
#